data_fdd91d0dedc85ae57e7d5de352f1dfb5
#
_entry.id   fdd91d0dedc85ae57e7d5de352f1dfb5
#
_cell.length_a   1.000
_cell.length_b   1.000
_cell.length_c   1.000
_cell.angle_alpha   90.00
_cell.angle_beta   90.00
_cell.angle_gamma   90.00
#
_symmetry.space_group_name_H-M   'P 1'
#
loop_
_entity.id
_entity.type
_entity.pdbx_description
1 polymer ?
#
loop_
_entity_poly.entity_id
_entity_poly.type
_entity_poly.pdbx_seq_one_letter_code
_entity_poly.pdbx_strand_id
1 'polypeptide(L)'
;MVPRRVGFAVLAVLAALAAAPPLRPLDLERGASGLQLALRRVGVAGRVLYVTAHPDDEMNGVLVRLSRGLGLRTALLSLTRGEGGQNAIGPELFDALGVLRTGELDAVHRYDGAEQYFGRAYEFGFSFSVEETFARWGHEETLGDVVRVLRAFRPDVVLTLPLEGEGGGQHHQAAARLALEAFRAAADPARFPEQLAAGLRPWQARRIYQGGVGGYGTVPGTPVRVPTGVFDPALGETWQQLGSRARAMHRCQGTGQLVADPGPAEGVFSLLDSEPA
;
A
#
# COMPACT_ATOMS: atom_id res chain seq x y z
N MET A 1 -17.70 -47.09 -22.61
CA MET A 1 -16.69 -46.76 -23.65
C MET A 1 -16.74 -45.29 -23.94
N VAL A 2 -15.79 -44.49 -23.44
CA VAL A 2 -15.68 -43.08 -23.76
C VAL A 2 -15.12 -42.95 -25.19
N PRO A 3 -15.77 -42.22 -26.09
CA PRO A 3 -15.35 -42.16 -27.48
C PRO A 3 -13.93 -41.56 -27.58
N ARG A 4 -13.02 -42.26 -28.26
CA ARG A 4 -11.62 -41.90 -28.51
C ARG A 4 -11.41 -40.45 -28.97
N ARG A 5 -12.41 -39.79 -29.57
CA ARG A 5 -12.37 -38.38 -30.04
C ARG A 5 -12.38 -37.35 -28.92
N VAL A 6 -12.99 -37.66 -27.76
CA VAL A 6 -12.99 -36.75 -26.60
C VAL A 6 -11.64 -36.73 -25.91
N GLY A 7 -10.96 -37.89 -25.86
CA GLY A 7 -9.60 -37.94 -25.30
C GLY A 7 -8.56 -37.16 -26.09
N PHE A 8 -8.67 -37.15 -27.43
CA PHE A 8 -7.75 -36.36 -28.26
C PHE A 8 -7.99 -34.85 -28.14
N ALA A 9 -9.23 -34.39 -28.03
CA ALA A 9 -9.57 -32.99 -27.84
C ALA A 9 -9.07 -32.46 -26.48
N VAL A 10 -9.24 -33.23 -25.40
CA VAL A 10 -8.76 -32.90 -24.06
C VAL A 10 -7.22 -32.85 -24.02
N LEU A 11 -6.56 -33.81 -24.68
CA LEU A 11 -5.07 -33.82 -24.76
C LEU A 11 -4.53 -32.63 -25.56
N ALA A 12 -5.21 -32.25 -26.65
CA ALA A 12 -4.82 -31.09 -27.46
C ALA A 12 -5.00 -29.77 -26.70
N VAL A 13 -6.07 -29.63 -25.90
CA VAL A 13 -6.29 -28.44 -25.06
C VAL A 13 -5.27 -28.37 -23.93
N LEU A 14 -4.95 -29.50 -23.29
CA LEU A 14 -3.92 -29.56 -22.25
C LEU A 14 -2.51 -29.27 -22.83
N ALA A 15 -2.21 -29.78 -24.01
CA ALA A 15 -0.96 -29.47 -24.70
C ALA A 15 -0.87 -28.01 -25.14
N ALA A 16 -1.97 -27.40 -25.59
CA ALA A 16 -2.02 -25.97 -25.93
C ALA A 16 -1.87 -25.09 -24.68
N LEU A 17 -2.44 -25.48 -23.53
CA LEU A 17 -2.26 -24.79 -22.26
C LEU A 17 -0.83 -24.93 -21.72
N ALA A 18 -0.18 -26.09 -21.93
CA ALA A 18 1.21 -26.31 -21.53
C ALA A 18 2.21 -25.59 -22.47
N ALA A 19 1.85 -25.33 -23.73
CA ALA A 19 2.65 -24.61 -24.70
C ALA A 19 2.40 -23.09 -24.68
N ALA A 20 1.40 -22.60 -23.91
CA ALA A 20 1.18 -21.18 -23.76
C ALA A 20 2.42 -20.57 -23.07
N PRO A 21 3.03 -19.51 -23.65
CA PRO A 21 4.13 -18.85 -22.95
C PRO A 21 3.60 -18.39 -21.58
N PRO A 22 4.43 -18.49 -20.52
CA PRO A 22 4.02 -17.99 -19.21
C PRO A 22 3.56 -16.55 -19.39
N LEU A 23 2.36 -16.22 -18.88
CA LEU A 23 1.88 -14.85 -18.84
C LEU A 23 2.96 -14.01 -18.19
N ARG A 24 3.72 -13.27 -19.00
CA ARG A 24 4.73 -12.36 -18.48
C ARG A 24 3.99 -11.31 -17.66
N PRO A 25 4.45 -11.01 -16.44
CA PRO A 25 3.94 -9.86 -15.72
C PRO A 25 3.94 -8.66 -16.66
N LEU A 26 2.87 -7.88 -16.65
CA LEU A 26 2.77 -6.67 -17.46
C LEU A 26 3.98 -5.79 -17.12
N ASP A 27 4.93 -5.68 -18.06
CA ASP A 27 6.12 -4.87 -17.85
C ASP A 27 5.76 -3.42 -18.18
N LEU A 28 5.14 -2.75 -17.19
CA LEU A 28 4.67 -1.36 -17.31
C LEU A 28 5.81 -0.37 -17.60
N GLU A 29 7.06 -0.80 -17.44
CA GLU A 29 8.23 0.08 -17.56
C GLU A 29 8.96 -0.05 -18.89
N ARG A 30 8.40 -0.80 -19.86
CA ARG A 30 8.98 -1.00 -21.18
C ARG A 30 8.11 -0.46 -22.30
N GLY A 31 8.73 -0.29 -23.46
CA GLY A 31 8.07 0.16 -24.67
C GLY A 31 7.53 1.58 -24.58
N ALA A 32 6.53 1.88 -25.39
CA ALA A 32 5.92 3.22 -25.46
C ALA A 32 5.23 3.61 -24.14
N SER A 33 4.57 2.66 -23.50
CA SER A 33 3.93 2.89 -22.19
C SER A 33 4.96 3.23 -21.13
N GLY A 34 6.06 2.49 -21.04
CA GLY A 34 7.14 2.78 -20.09
C GLY A 34 7.80 4.13 -20.33
N LEU A 35 8.04 4.49 -21.60
CA LEU A 35 8.54 5.82 -21.95
C LEU A 35 7.57 6.93 -21.50
N GLN A 36 6.27 6.77 -21.75
CA GLN A 36 5.27 7.75 -21.35
C GLN A 36 5.18 7.89 -19.82
N LEU A 37 5.24 6.79 -19.08
CA LEU A 37 5.29 6.82 -17.60
C LEU A 37 6.56 7.50 -17.09
N ALA A 38 7.71 7.26 -17.72
CA ALA A 38 8.97 7.92 -17.38
C ALA A 38 8.89 9.43 -17.63
N LEU A 39 8.32 9.85 -18.77
CA LEU A 39 8.15 11.26 -19.11
C LEU A 39 7.22 11.99 -18.12
N ARG A 40 6.19 11.34 -17.58
CA ARG A 40 5.32 11.91 -16.53
C ARG A 40 6.09 12.27 -15.26
N ARG A 41 7.17 11.54 -14.94
CA ARG A 41 8.01 11.80 -13.77
C ARG A 41 8.96 12.98 -13.94
N VAL A 42 9.22 13.38 -15.20
CA VAL A 42 10.15 14.48 -15.47
C VAL A 42 9.56 15.79 -14.94
N GLY A 43 10.31 16.45 -14.05
CA GLY A 43 9.88 17.71 -13.41
C GLY A 43 8.91 17.55 -12.25
N VAL A 44 8.52 16.32 -11.87
CA VAL A 44 7.67 16.08 -10.70
C VAL A 44 8.55 15.77 -9.49
N ALA A 45 8.59 16.66 -8.50
CA ALA A 45 9.39 16.50 -7.28
C ALA A 45 8.55 16.04 -6.06
N GLY A 46 7.21 16.04 -6.18
CA GLY A 46 6.30 15.72 -5.08
C GLY A 46 6.43 14.28 -4.58
N ARG A 47 6.31 14.10 -3.27
CA ARG A 47 6.46 12.80 -2.59
C ARG A 47 5.27 12.54 -1.68
N VAL A 48 4.77 11.30 -1.71
CA VAL A 48 3.66 10.86 -0.88
C VAL A 48 4.05 9.59 -0.14
N LEU A 49 3.89 9.58 1.19
CA LEU A 49 4.06 8.41 2.03
C LEU A 49 2.69 7.94 2.52
N TYR A 50 2.37 6.68 2.33
CA TYR A 50 1.20 6.05 2.93
C TYR A 50 1.65 5.21 4.13
N VAL A 51 1.09 5.46 5.32
CA VAL A 51 1.39 4.71 6.55
C VAL A 51 0.20 3.83 6.89
N THR A 52 0.44 2.53 7.00
CA THR A 52 -0.58 1.51 7.27
C THR A 52 -0.14 0.58 8.39
N ALA A 53 -1.07 -0.21 8.93
CA ALA A 53 -0.77 -1.21 9.94
C ALA A 53 -0.23 -2.51 9.31
N HIS A 54 -0.89 -2.99 8.24
CA HIS A 54 -0.59 -4.28 7.62
C HIS A 54 -0.41 -4.13 6.10
N PRO A 55 0.22 -5.11 5.45
CA PRO A 55 0.10 -5.31 4.02
C PRO A 55 -1.37 -5.54 3.64
N ASP A 56 -1.89 -4.83 2.64
CA ASP A 56 -3.26 -4.81 2.10
C ASP A 56 -4.22 -3.72 2.65
N ASP A 57 -3.78 -2.93 3.61
CA ASP A 57 -4.56 -1.79 4.10
C ASP A 57 -4.60 -0.61 3.11
N GLU A 58 -3.64 -0.57 2.18
CA GLU A 58 -3.48 0.52 1.24
C GLU A 58 -4.56 0.55 0.16
N MET A 59 -4.90 1.76 -0.29
CA MET A 59 -5.74 1.97 -1.47
C MET A 59 -4.88 1.88 -2.75
N ASN A 60 -4.74 0.67 -3.32
CA ASN A 60 -3.86 0.44 -4.47
C ASN A 60 -4.19 1.33 -5.68
N GLY A 61 -5.48 1.58 -5.97
CA GLY A 61 -5.89 2.49 -7.05
C GLY A 61 -5.38 3.92 -6.85
N VAL A 62 -5.31 4.38 -5.59
CA VAL A 62 -4.74 5.68 -5.22
C VAL A 62 -3.24 5.69 -5.44
N LEU A 63 -2.51 4.68 -4.94
CA LEU A 63 -1.06 4.58 -5.15
C LEU A 63 -0.71 4.56 -6.65
N VAL A 64 -1.43 3.77 -7.45
CA VAL A 64 -1.29 3.75 -8.91
C VAL A 64 -1.52 5.14 -9.51
N ARG A 65 -2.62 5.82 -9.12
CA ARG A 65 -2.94 7.16 -9.63
C ARG A 65 -1.84 8.17 -9.29
N LEU A 66 -1.35 8.16 -8.06
CA LEU A 66 -0.32 9.09 -7.60
C LEU A 66 1.03 8.83 -8.28
N SER A 67 1.47 7.56 -8.35
CA SER A 67 2.77 7.19 -8.92
C SER A 67 2.78 7.17 -10.45
N ARG A 68 1.94 6.31 -11.05
CA ARG A 68 1.92 6.08 -12.51
C ARG A 68 1.18 7.21 -13.23
N GLY A 69 0.08 7.72 -12.64
CA GLY A 69 -0.74 8.77 -13.22
C GLY A 69 -0.12 10.15 -13.13
N LEU A 70 0.28 10.55 -11.93
CA LEU A 70 0.79 11.90 -11.65
C LEU A 70 2.32 11.98 -11.62
N GLY A 71 3.02 10.86 -11.68
CA GLY A 71 4.49 10.82 -11.66
C GLY A 71 5.10 11.13 -10.30
N LEU A 72 4.31 11.16 -9.22
CA LEU A 72 4.82 11.40 -7.87
C LEU A 72 5.68 10.23 -7.40
N ARG A 73 6.69 10.52 -6.58
CA ARG A 73 7.41 9.50 -5.83
C ARG A 73 6.54 9.05 -4.66
N THR A 74 6.12 7.79 -4.65
CA THR A 74 5.25 7.22 -3.61
C THR A 74 5.98 6.17 -2.81
N ALA A 75 5.61 6.04 -1.54
CA ALA A 75 6.07 4.97 -0.67
C ALA A 75 4.93 4.47 0.21
N LEU A 76 4.99 3.19 0.58
CA LEU A 76 4.16 2.55 1.58
C LEU A 76 5.04 2.20 2.79
N LEU A 77 4.63 2.61 3.98
CA LEU A 77 5.17 2.13 5.25
C LEU A 77 4.11 1.26 5.91
N SER A 78 4.31 -0.05 5.90
CA SER A 78 3.52 -0.97 6.71
C SER A 78 4.22 -1.17 8.07
N LEU A 79 3.52 -0.94 9.18
CA LEU A 79 4.13 -1.03 10.51
C LEU A 79 4.46 -2.47 10.88
N THR A 80 3.65 -3.44 10.41
CA THR A 80 3.88 -4.88 10.56
C THR A 80 4.07 -5.53 9.20
N ARG A 81 4.40 -6.82 9.20
CA ARG A 81 4.39 -7.66 7.98
C ARG A 81 3.15 -8.56 7.89
N GLY A 82 2.18 -8.36 8.82
CA GLY A 82 0.97 -9.16 8.89
C GLY A 82 1.21 -10.59 9.35
N GLU A 83 2.18 -10.81 10.21
CA GLU A 83 2.72 -12.11 10.61
C GLU A 83 1.70 -12.97 11.37
N GLY A 84 0.86 -12.35 12.20
CA GLY A 84 -0.18 -13.03 12.98
C GLY A 84 -1.55 -13.02 12.33
N GLY A 85 -1.63 -12.49 11.11
CA GLY A 85 -2.89 -12.32 10.41
C GLY A 85 -3.35 -13.53 9.62
N GLN A 86 -4.35 -13.31 8.79
CA GLN A 86 -5.00 -14.36 8.00
C GLN A 86 -4.07 -14.91 6.90
N ASN A 87 -4.03 -16.23 6.76
CA ASN A 87 -3.48 -16.89 5.59
C ASN A 87 -4.55 -17.82 4.98
N ALA A 88 -5.15 -17.38 3.87
CA ALA A 88 -6.22 -18.11 3.21
C ALA A 88 -5.72 -19.20 2.25
N ILE A 89 -4.41 -19.28 1.99
CA ILE A 89 -3.86 -20.18 0.96
C ILE A 89 -2.85 -21.20 1.51
N GLY A 90 -2.44 -21.07 2.77
CA GLY A 90 -1.46 -21.98 3.36
C GLY A 90 -1.49 -21.96 4.89
N PRO A 91 -0.70 -22.83 5.51
CA PRO A 91 -0.61 -22.95 6.97
C PRO A 91 0.41 -22.00 7.61
N GLU A 92 1.14 -21.23 6.81
CA GLU A 92 2.23 -20.40 7.31
C GLU A 92 1.68 -19.28 8.21
N LEU A 93 2.34 -19.11 9.35
CA LEU A 93 2.12 -18.04 10.34
C LEU A 93 3.45 -17.45 10.77
N PHE A 94 3.41 -16.35 11.48
CA PHE A 94 4.55 -15.65 12.06
C PHE A 94 5.60 -15.29 11.00
N ASP A 95 6.87 -15.54 11.24
CA ASP A 95 7.97 -15.13 10.36
C ASP A 95 7.79 -15.65 8.93
N ALA A 96 7.31 -16.89 8.78
CA ALA A 96 7.08 -17.48 7.46
C ALA A 96 6.00 -16.72 6.69
N LEU A 97 4.90 -16.34 7.34
CA LEU A 97 3.85 -15.53 6.73
C LEU A 97 4.34 -14.11 6.43
N GLY A 98 5.13 -13.50 7.34
CA GLY A 98 5.74 -12.20 7.12
C GLY A 98 6.65 -12.16 5.89
N VAL A 99 7.42 -13.22 5.63
CA VAL A 99 8.24 -13.38 4.42
C VAL A 99 7.35 -13.46 3.17
N LEU A 100 6.28 -14.28 3.21
CA LEU A 100 5.36 -14.41 2.08
C LEU A 100 4.68 -13.07 1.76
N ARG A 101 4.13 -12.38 2.75
CA ARG A 101 3.47 -11.07 2.55
C ARG A 101 4.43 -9.97 2.10
N THR A 102 5.68 -10.02 2.52
CA THR A 102 6.72 -9.14 1.99
C THR A 102 6.90 -9.36 0.49
N GLY A 103 6.97 -10.62 0.04
CA GLY A 103 7.05 -10.95 -1.39
C GLY A 103 5.78 -10.57 -2.16
N GLU A 104 4.62 -10.62 -1.52
CA GLU A 104 3.36 -10.15 -2.10
C GLU A 104 3.37 -8.62 -2.31
N LEU A 105 3.84 -7.83 -1.33
CA LEU A 105 4.01 -6.38 -1.48
C LEU A 105 5.01 -6.03 -2.58
N ASP A 106 6.11 -6.76 -2.71
CA ASP A 106 7.03 -6.58 -3.85
C ASP A 106 6.32 -6.81 -5.19
N ALA A 107 5.41 -7.77 -5.24
CA ALA A 107 4.60 -8.00 -6.44
C ALA A 107 3.56 -6.91 -6.68
N VAL A 108 2.92 -6.38 -5.62
CA VAL A 108 2.01 -5.21 -5.66
C VAL A 108 2.72 -4.00 -6.26
N HIS A 109 3.94 -3.71 -5.80
CA HIS A 109 4.67 -2.50 -6.20
C HIS A 109 5.20 -2.54 -7.64
N ARG A 110 5.20 -3.69 -8.31
CA ARG A 110 5.40 -3.76 -9.76
C ARG A 110 4.27 -3.07 -10.52
N TYR A 111 3.06 -3.05 -9.96
CA TYR A 111 1.90 -2.36 -10.52
C TYR A 111 1.86 -0.89 -10.12
N ASP A 112 1.88 -0.59 -8.83
CA ASP A 112 1.70 0.76 -8.32
C ASP A 112 2.99 1.60 -8.31
N GLY A 113 4.17 0.97 -8.32
CA GLY A 113 5.47 1.65 -8.38
C GLY A 113 5.86 2.36 -7.09
N ALA A 114 5.25 2.03 -5.95
CA ALA A 114 5.64 2.56 -4.66
C ALA A 114 6.91 1.88 -4.12
N GLU A 115 7.64 2.59 -3.27
CA GLU A 115 8.74 2.05 -2.48
C GLU A 115 8.17 1.42 -1.21
N GLN A 116 8.72 0.28 -0.76
CA GLN A 116 8.27 -0.38 0.46
C GLN A 116 9.19 -0.09 1.64
N TYR A 117 8.58 0.31 2.76
CA TYR A 117 9.19 0.40 4.08
C TYR A 117 8.41 -0.46 5.08
N PHE A 118 9.11 -0.99 6.09
CA PHE A 118 8.50 -1.71 7.20
C PHE A 118 8.93 -1.10 8.52
N GLY A 119 7.97 -1.04 9.47
CA GLY A 119 8.27 -0.82 10.87
C GLY A 119 8.76 -2.11 11.54
N ARG A 120 9.03 -2.01 12.85
CA ARG A 120 9.39 -3.14 13.72
C ARG A 120 8.19 -3.78 14.39
N ALA A 121 7.02 -3.16 14.29
CA ALA A 121 5.83 -3.67 14.91
C ALA A 121 5.51 -5.08 14.40
N TYR A 122 4.92 -5.87 15.27
CA TYR A 122 4.61 -7.27 15.04
C TYR A 122 3.09 -7.46 15.10
N GLU A 123 2.54 -8.13 14.12
CA GLU A 123 1.13 -8.45 14.06
C GLU A 123 0.84 -9.66 14.97
N PHE A 124 -0.02 -9.48 15.98
CA PHE A 124 -0.29 -10.46 17.03
C PHE A 124 -1.73 -10.99 17.03
N GLY A 125 -2.46 -10.78 15.96
CA GLY A 125 -3.87 -11.11 15.84
C GLY A 125 -4.77 -9.93 16.19
N PHE A 126 -6.01 -10.20 16.60
CA PHE A 126 -6.98 -9.16 16.86
C PHE A 126 -6.63 -8.36 18.12
N SER A 127 -6.55 -7.04 18.01
CA SER A 127 -6.39 -6.12 19.15
C SER A 127 -7.70 -5.45 19.50
N PHE A 128 -8.00 -5.37 20.82
CA PHE A 128 -9.23 -4.80 21.35
C PHE A 128 -9.13 -3.32 21.72
N SER A 129 -7.92 -2.80 21.87
CA SER A 129 -7.70 -1.38 22.14
C SER A 129 -6.39 -0.87 21.55
N VAL A 130 -6.31 0.45 21.33
CA VAL A 130 -5.07 1.10 20.89
C VAL A 130 -4.00 0.98 21.96
N GLU A 131 -4.38 1.05 23.23
CA GLU A 131 -3.48 0.92 24.39
C GLU A 131 -2.85 -0.48 24.43
N GLU A 132 -3.63 -1.54 24.17
CA GLU A 132 -3.10 -2.90 24.02
C GLU A 132 -2.10 -2.98 22.88
N THR A 133 -2.43 -2.39 21.73
CA THR A 133 -1.55 -2.36 20.57
C THR A 133 -0.23 -1.67 20.93
N PHE A 134 -0.28 -0.48 21.53
CA PHE A 134 0.93 0.24 21.92
C PHE A 134 1.76 -0.48 22.97
N ALA A 135 1.11 -1.15 23.93
CA ALA A 135 1.82 -1.93 24.93
C ALA A 135 2.60 -3.11 24.31
N ARG A 136 2.09 -3.71 23.22
CA ARG A 136 2.73 -4.83 22.54
C ARG A 136 3.77 -4.38 21.50
N TRP A 137 3.50 -3.29 20.78
CA TRP A 137 4.40 -2.77 19.73
C TRP A 137 5.57 -1.97 20.30
N GLY A 138 5.44 -1.42 21.51
CA GLY A 138 6.35 -0.38 22.02
C GLY A 138 6.07 0.95 21.32
N HIS A 139 5.30 1.84 22.00
CA HIS A 139 4.85 3.10 21.42
C HIS A 139 6.00 3.95 20.90
N GLU A 140 6.99 4.27 21.75
CA GLU A 140 8.13 5.15 21.37
C GLU A 140 9.03 4.52 20.31
N GLU A 141 9.27 3.22 20.39
CA GLU A 141 10.10 2.50 19.44
C GLU A 141 9.47 2.48 18.04
N THR A 142 8.16 2.19 17.98
CA THR A 142 7.42 2.18 16.72
C THR A 142 7.23 3.59 16.16
N LEU A 143 6.97 4.58 17.03
CA LEU A 143 6.95 5.99 16.64
C LEU A 143 8.29 6.41 16.02
N GLY A 144 9.40 5.99 16.65
CA GLY A 144 10.75 6.24 16.15
C GLY A 144 10.98 5.68 14.75
N ASP A 145 10.40 4.53 14.42
CA ASP A 145 10.48 3.97 13.06
C ASP A 145 9.72 4.82 12.04
N VAL A 146 8.49 5.27 12.39
CA VAL A 146 7.71 6.15 11.49
C VAL A 146 8.43 7.48 11.26
N VAL A 147 8.96 8.09 12.34
CA VAL A 147 9.77 9.34 12.26
C VAL A 147 11.00 9.14 11.38
N ARG A 148 11.70 8.01 11.52
CA ARG A 148 12.87 7.68 10.69
C ARG A 148 12.51 7.63 9.21
N VAL A 149 11.38 7.00 8.85
CA VAL A 149 10.94 6.91 7.45
C VAL A 149 10.53 8.30 6.93
N LEU A 150 9.80 9.11 7.73
CA LEU A 150 9.47 10.49 7.36
C LEU A 150 10.73 11.32 7.08
N ARG A 151 11.75 11.24 7.93
CA ARG A 151 13.02 11.95 7.76
C ARG A 151 13.84 11.44 6.57
N ALA A 152 13.80 10.15 6.28
CA ALA A 152 14.55 9.54 5.18
C ALA A 152 13.86 9.77 3.83
N PHE A 153 12.57 9.49 3.73
CA PHE A 153 11.81 9.61 2.48
C PHE A 153 11.44 11.05 2.17
N ARG A 154 11.19 11.88 3.19
CA ARG A 154 10.86 13.31 3.11
C ARG A 154 9.60 13.58 2.29
N PRO A 155 8.43 13.05 2.69
CA PRO A 155 7.18 13.23 1.96
C PRO A 155 6.67 14.67 2.08
N ASP A 156 6.03 15.19 1.02
CA ASP A 156 5.23 16.42 1.09
C ASP A 156 3.86 16.15 1.72
N VAL A 157 3.30 14.97 1.44
CA VAL A 157 1.99 14.54 1.94
C VAL A 157 2.12 13.16 2.58
N VAL A 158 1.47 13.00 3.73
CA VAL A 158 1.30 11.72 4.41
C VAL A 158 -0.16 11.30 4.28
N LEU A 159 -0.38 10.05 3.90
CA LEU A 159 -1.69 9.38 3.96
C LEU A 159 -1.64 8.36 5.09
N THR A 160 -2.77 8.15 5.77
CA THR A 160 -2.86 7.11 6.80
C THR A 160 -4.29 6.57 6.90
N LEU A 161 -4.49 5.65 7.82
CA LEU A 161 -5.75 5.00 8.14
C LEU A 161 -6.64 5.88 9.04
N PRO A 162 -7.91 5.51 9.29
CA PRO A 162 -8.77 6.29 10.17
C PRO A 162 -8.26 6.30 11.62
N LEU A 163 -8.32 7.46 12.28
CA LEU A 163 -8.02 7.58 13.73
C LEU A 163 -9.04 6.87 14.60
N GLU A 164 -10.27 6.74 14.12
CA GLU A 164 -11.43 6.18 14.81
C GLU A 164 -12.30 5.43 13.82
N GLY A 165 -13.17 4.56 14.30
CA GLY A 165 -14.13 3.85 13.46
C GLY A 165 -14.09 2.35 13.63
N GLU A 166 -15.02 1.67 12.96
CA GLU A 166 -15.13 0.23 12.95
C GLU A 166 -14.30 -0.34 11.78
N GLY A 167 -13.59 -1.43 12.03
CA GLY A 167 -12.90 -2.19 10.99
C GLY A 167 -11.56 -2.78 11.43
N GLY A 168 -11.46 -4.09 11.44
CA GLY A 168 -10.21 -4.84 11.44
C GLY A 168 -9.33 -4.76 12.70
N GLY A 169 -9.89 -4.44 13.87
CA GLY A 169 -9.11 -4.33 15.10
C GLY A 169 -8.36 -2.99 15.26
N GLN A 170 -7.71 -2.80 16.41
CA GLN A 170 -7.18 -1.50 16.81
C GLN A 170 -5.78 -1.18 16.26
N HIS A 171 -5.16 -2.12 15.55
CA HIS A 171 -3.87 -1.88 14.87
C HIS A 171 -3.96 -0.73 13.87
N HIS A 172 -5.08 -0.62 13.12
CA HIS A 172 -5.29 0.44 12.14
C HIS A 172 -5.33 1.82 12.80
N GLN A 173 -6.06 1.94 13.91
CA GLN A 173 -6.14 3.20 14.66
C GLN A 173 -4.81 3.54 15.34
N ALA A 174 -4.10 2.54 15.87
CA ALA A 174 -2.76 2.73 16.43
C ALA A 174 -1.77 3.23 15.37
N ALA A 175 -1.79 2.64 14.17
CA ALA A 175 -0.96 3.09 13.05
C ALA A 175 -1.29 4.52 12.63
N ALA A 176 -2.58 4.89 12.57
CA ALA A 176 -3.01 6.24 12.25
C ALA A 176 -2.56 7.27 13.30
N ARG A 177 -2.67 6.92 14.60
CA ARG A 177 -2.23 7.79 15.70
C ARG A 177 -0.70 7.97 15.68
N LEU A 178 0.06 6.90 15.45
CA LEU A 178 1.52 6.98 15.27
C LEU A 178 1.91 7.84 14.07
N ALA A 179 1.18 7.72 12.95
CA ALA A 179 1.44 8.56 11.78
C ALA A 179 1.19 10.05 12.05
N LEU A 180 0.12 10.39 12.78
CA LEU A 180 -0.21 11.76 13.16
C LEU A 180 0.80 12.33 14.17
N GLU A 181 1.22 11.54 15.15
CA GLU A 181 2.25 11.94 16.10
C GLU A 181 3.61 12.13 15.40
N ALA A 182 3.98 11.18 14.53
CA ALA A 182 5.22 11.24 13.75
C ALA A 182 5.26 12.42 12.78
N PHE A 183 4.11 12.84 12.23
CA PHE A 183 4.00 14.02 11.36
C PHE A 183 4.56 15.28 12.04
N ARG A 184 4.33 15.44 13.34
CA ARG A 184 4.86 16.55 14.14
C ARG A 184 6.27 16.25 14.65
N ALA A 185 6.48 15.04 15.18
CA ALA A 185 7.76 14.66 15.79
C ALA A 185 8.93 14.62 14.78
N ALA A 186 8.67 14.36 13.50
CA ALA A 186 9.71 14.34 12.48
C ALA A 186 10.36 15.70 12.25
N ALA A 187 9.64 16.80 12.47
CA ALA A 187 10.13 18.16 12.37
C ALA A 187 10.93 18.62 13.60
N ASP A 188 10.68 18.01 14.75
CA ASP A 188 11.31 18.41 16.03
C ASP A 188 12.70 17.76 16.16
N PRO A 189 13.79 18.56 16.21
CA PRO A 189 15.12 18.01 16.38
C PRO A 189 15.38 17.41 17.77
N ALA A 190 14.56 17.72 18.77
CA ALA A 190 14.68 17.14 20.11
C ALA A 190 14.11 15.72 20.18
N ARG A 191 13.20 15.34 19.25
CA ARG A 191 12.67 13.98 19.17
C ARG A 191 13.63 13.10 18.36
N PHE A 192 13.98 11.95 18.92
CA PHE A 192 14.88 10.96 18.31
C PHE A 192 16.21 11.56 17.81
N PRO A 193 17.00 12.20 18.70
CA PRO A 193 18.25 12.89 18.32
C PRO A 193 19.31 11.91 17.76
N GLU A 194 19.27 10.64 18.11
CA GLU A 194 20.14 9.60 17.57
C GLU A 194 19.97 9.42 16.04
N GLN A 195 18.78 9.69 15.51
CA GLN A 195 18.52 9.66 14.05
C GLN A 195 19.25 10.81 13.35
N LEU A 196 19.34 11.96 14.00
CA LEU A 196 20.09 13.12 13.47
C LEU A 196 21.60 12.87 13.55
N ALA A 197 22.07 12.26 14.63
CA ALA A 197 23.45 11.82 14.76
C ALA A 197 23.83 10.78 13.69
N ALA A 198 22.88 9.98 13.23
CA ALA A 198 23.02 9.03 12.11
C ALA A 198 22.92 9.69 10.72
N GLY A 199 22.82 11.01 10.63
CA GLY A 199 22.84 11.79 9.38
C GLY A 199 21.47 12.13 8.79
N LEU A 200 20.38 11.75 9.42
CA LEU A 200 19.06 12.22 9.03
C LEU A 200 18.88 13.69 9.41
N ARG A 201 17.89 14.34 8.80
CA ARG A 201 17.55 15.74 9.09
C ARG A 201 16.08 15.85 9.48
N PRO A 202 15.70 16.81 10.35
CA PRO A 202 14.31 17.10 10.62
C PRO A 202 13.54 17.32 9.32
N TRP A 203 12.31 16.86 9.27
CA TRP A 203 11.46 17.01 8.11
C TRP A 203 10.01 17.31 8.51
N GLN A 204 9.46 18.39 7.99
CA GLN A 204 8.04 18.72 8.10
C GLN A 204 7.34 18.40 6.78
N ALA A 205 6.47 17.41 6.80
CA ALA A 205 5.52 17.21 5.72
C ALA A 205 4.45 18.31 5.75
N ARG A 206 3.89 18.65 4.59
CA ARG A 206 2.94 19.78 4.49
C ARG A 206 1.56 19.43 5.02
N ARG A 207 1.11 18.20 4.79
CA ARG A 207 -0.23 17.74 5.16
C ARG A 207 -0.24 16.26 5.47
N ILE A 208 -1.12 15.90 6.40
CA ILE A 208 -1.48 14.50 6.66
C ILE A 208 -2.98 14.32 6.50
N TYR A 209 -3.37 13.25 5.82
CA TYR A 209 -4.76 12.89 5.56
C TYR A 209 -5.03 11.48 6.05
N GLN A 210 -6.26 11.24 6.52
CA GLN A 210 -6.77 9.89 6.79
C GLN A 210 -7.72 9.44 5.69
N GLY A 211 -7.70 8.14 5.38
CA GLY A 211 -8.61 7.46 4.47
C GLY A 211 -9.14 6.17 5.06
N GLY A 212 -10.10 5.52 4.41
CA GLY A 212 -10.60 4.20 4.84
C GLY A 212 -9.56 3.10 4.65
N VAL A 213 -9.70 2.00 5.39
CA VAL A 213 -8.85 0.80 5.25
C VAL A 213 -9.13 0.14 3.90
N GLY A 214 -8.14 0.01 3.02
CA GLY A 214 -8.32 -0.52 1.67
C GLY A 214 -9.35 0.24 0.80
N GLY A 215 -9.76 1.44 1.23
CA GLY A 215 -10.81 2.24 0.59
C GLY A 215 -12.21 2.03 1.15
N TYR A 216 -12.36 1.19 2.16
CA TYR A 216 -13.64 0.97 2.85
C TYR A 216 -13.81 1.90 4.04
N GLY A 217 -15.06 2.16 4.39
CA GLY A 217 -15.41 3.03 5.50
C GLY A 217 -15.62 4.50 5.09
N THR A 218 -16.08 5.29 6.06
CA THR A 218 -16.30 6.73 5.91
C THR A 218 -15.20 7.50 6.62
N VAL A 219 -14.83 8.65 6.08
CA VAL A 219 -13.89 9.56 6.72
C VAL A 219 -14.63 10.82 7.19
N PRO A 220 -14.36 11.32 8.41
CA PRO A 220 -15.00 12.52 8.92
C PRO A 220 -14.49 13.78 8.22
N GLY A 221 -15.28 14.87 8.27
CA GLY A 221 -14.87 16.18 7.77
C GLY A 221 -15.05 16.37 6.27
N THR A 222 -14.38 17.38 5.71
CA THR A 222 -14.48 17.71 4.29
C THR A 222 -13.69 16.71 3.44
N PRO A 223 -14.34 15.99 2.51
CA PRO A 223 -13.68 14.97 1.73
C PRO A 223 -12.73 15.56 0.68
N VAL A 224 -11.54 15.02 0.59
CA VAL A 224 -10.60 15.16 -0.52
C VAL A 224 -10.66 13.89 -1.36
N ARG A 225 -10.92 14.03 -2.65
CA ARG A 225 -11.18 12.92 -3.55
C ARG A 225 -10.03 12.74 -4.54
N VAL A 226 -9.53 11.53 -4.65
CA VAL A 226 -8.54 11.12 -5.64
C VAL A 226 -9.24 10.24 -6.66
N PRO A 227 -9.56 10.73 -7.87
CA PRO A 227 -10.27 9.95 -8.87
C PRO A 227 -9.37 8.83 -9.41
N THR A 228 -9.79 7.58 -9.24
CA THR A 228 -9.08 6.37 -9.69
C THR A 228 -9.75 5.70 -10.89
N GLY A 229 -11.04 5.98 -11.14
CA GLY A 229 -11.79 5.46 -12.28
C GLY A 229 -11.45 6.11 -13.63
N VAL A 230 -10.44 6.96 -13.68
CA VAL A 230 -10.02 7.64 -14.93
C VAL A 230 -9.21 6.68 -15.79
N PHE A 231 -9.60 6.56 -17.08
CA PHE A 231 -8.90 5.75 -18.07
C PHE A 231 -7.57 6.39 -18.46
N ASP A 232 -6.53 5.58 -18.54
CA ASP A 232 -5.21 5.98 -19.04
C ASP A 232 -4.92 5.35 -20.39
N PRO A 233 -4.80 6.13 -21.48
CA PRO A 233 -4.58 5.57 -22.80
C PRO A 233 -3.20 4.91 -22.97
N ALA A 234 -2.20 5.24 -22.14
CA ALA A 234 -0.90 4.59 -22.17
C ALA A 234 -0.93 3.17 -21.59
N LEU A 235 -1.83 2.95 -20.64
CA LEU A 235 -1.99 1.65 -19.97
C LEU A 235 -3.15 0.84 -20.56
N GLY A 236 -4.11 1.49 -21.23
CA GLY A 236 -5.29 0.84 -21.78
C GLY A 236 -6.33 0.44 -20.73
N GLU A 237 -6.23 0.95 -19.51
CA GLU A 237 -7.11 0.65 -18.39
C GLU A 237 -7.23 1.85 -17.43
N THR A 238 -8.18 1.78 -16.49
CA THR A 238 -8.29 2.80 -15.44
C THR A 238 -7.26 2.56 -14.33
N TRP A 239 -6.95 3.61 -13.56
CA TRP A 239 -6.08 3.49 -12.38
C TRP A 239 -6.67 2.50 -11.36
N GLN A 240 -7.99 2.43 -11.24
CA GLN A 240 -8.67 1.46 -10.37
C GLN A 240 -8.51 0.02 -10.86
N GLN A 241 -8.59 -0.21 -12.17
CA GLN A 241 -8.35 -1.54 -12.73
C GLN A 241 -6.93 -2.01 -12.48
N LEU A 242 -5.94 -1.15 -12.73
CA LEU A 242 -4.54 -1.46 -12.42
C LEU A 242 -4.33 -1.67 -10.92
N GLY A 243 -4.96 -0.84 -10.07
CA GLY A 243 -4.94 -1.00 -8.60
C GLY A 243 -5.57 -2.32 -8.13
N SER A 244 -6.65 -2.79 -8.76
CA SER A 244 -7.23 -4.08 -8.41
C SER A 244 -6.34 -5.27 -8.82
N ARG A 245 -5.56 -5.13 -9.91
CA ARG A 245 -4.52 -6.10 -10.26
C ARG A 245 -3.39 -6.12 -9.23
N ALA A 246 -2.99 -4.96 -8.74
CA ALA A 246 -2.02 -4.84 -7.66
C ALA A 246 -2.54 -5.55 -6.41
N ARG A 247 -3.74 -5.21 -5.95
CA ARG A 247 -4.38 -5.83 -4.77
C ARG A 247 -4.50 -7.34 -4.88
N ALA A 248 -4.73 -7.88 -6.08
CA ALA A 248 -4.80 -9.33 -6.31
C ALA A 248 -3.48 -10.06 -6.05
N MET A 249 -2.38 -9.35 -5.82
CA MET A 249 -1.10 -9.94 -5.41
C MET A 249 -1.04 -10.28 -3.91
N HIS A 250 -1.93 -9.76 -3.08
CA HIS A 250 -2.09 -10.14 -1.67
C HIS A 250 -2.80 -11.50 -1.55
N ARG A 251 -2.17 -12.55 -2.03
CA ARG A 251 -2.76 -13.90 -2.16
C ARG A 251 -3.05 -14.55 -0.82
N CYS A 252 -2.17 -14.36 0.17
CA CYS A 252 -2.37 -14.84 1.53
C CYS A 252 -3.65 -14.29 2.16
N GLN A 253 -4.11 -13.12 1.72
CA GLN A 253 -5.35 -12.50 2.19
C GLN A 253 -6.61 -13.03 1.48
N GLY A 254 -6.48 -14.02 0.61
CA GLY A 254 -7.61 -14.55 -0.15
C GLY A 254 -8.15 -13.58 -1.21
N THR A 255 -7.39 -12.53 -1.53
CA THR A 255 -7.82 -11.46 -2.42
C THR A 255 -7.57 -11.76 -3.90
N GLY A 256 -7.64 -13.01 -4.34
CA GLY A 256 -7.66 -13.35 -5.76
C GLY A 256 -8.85 -12.67 -6.46
N GLN A 257 -8.84 -11.35 -6.49
CA GLN A 257 -9.94 -10.51 -6.90
C GLN A 257 -10.05 -10.46 -8.42
N LEU A 258 -11.29 -10.38 -8.89
CA LEU A 258 -11.58 -9.95 -10.26
C LEU A 258 -11.06 -8.52 -10.44
N VAL A 259 -10.58 -8.23 -11.63
CA VAL A 259 -10.23 -6.84 -12.01
C VAL A 259 -11.49 -6.00 -11.93
N ALA A 260 -11.40 -4.82 -11.32
CA ALA A 260 -12.54 -3.91 -11.22
C ALA A 260 -13.10 -3.55 -12.61
N ASP A 261 -14.41 -3.41 -12.70
CA ASP A 261 -15.04 -2.91 -13.91
C ASP A 261 -14.60 -1.44 -14.17
N PRO A 262 -14.49 -1.05 -15.44
CA PRO A 262 -14.25 0.35 -15.77
C PRO A 262 -15.46 1.19 -15.36
N GLY A 263 -15.21 2.34 -14.71
CA GLY A 263 -16.28 3.24 -14.25
C GLY A 263 -15.77 4.24 -13.22
N PRO A 264 -16.67 5.08 -12.69
CA PRO A 264 -16.32 6.03 -11.64
C PRO A 264 -15.81 5.30 -10.39
N ALA A 265 -14.61 5.67 -9.95
CA ALA A 265 -14.01 5.19 -8.72
C ALA A 265 -13.09 6.26 -8.15
N GLU A 266 -12.97 6.33 -6.83
CA GLU A 266 -12.16 7.32 -6.15
C GLU A 266 -11.68 6.81 -4.79
N GLY A 267 -10.51 7.29 -4.35
CA GLY A 267 -10.10 7.23 -2.96
C GLY A 267 -10.58 8.49 -2.24
N VAL A 268 -11.12 8.33 -1.03
CA VAL A 268 -11.65 9.44 -0.24
C VAL A 268 -10.83 9.62 1.02
N PHE A 269 -10.40 10.85 1.27
CA PHE A 269 -9.57 11.23 2.41
C PHE A 269 -10.14 12.47 3.10
N SER A 270 -9.76 12.68 4.35
CA SER A 270 -9.97 13.95 5.06
C SER A 270 -8.67 14.43 5.70
N LEU A 271 -8.52 15.76 5.76
CA LEU A 271 -7.36 16.39 6.37
C LEU A 271 -7.35 16.13 7.89
N LEU A 272 -6.23 15.65 8.40
CA LEU A 272 -5.97 15.53 9.84
C LEU A 272 -5.20 16.73 10.39
N ASP A 273 -4.13 17.13 9.67
CA ASP A 273 -3.26 18.22 10.09
C ASP A 273 -2.49 18.80 8.90
N SER A 274 -1.95 20.01 9.08
CA SER A 274 -1.09 20.69 8.12
C SER A 274 0.07 21.40 8.81
N GLU A 275 1.14 21.66 8.08
CA GLU A 275 2.22 22.53 8.57
C GLU A 275 1.64 23.87 9.01
N PRO A 276 2.20 24.50 10.07
CA PRO A 276 1.85 25.86 10.45
C PRO A 276 2.08 26.84 9.28
N ALA A 277 1.15 27.79 9.11
CA ALA A 277 1.26 28.82 8.08
C ALA A 277 2.43 29.79 8.31
#